data_88f4a1e81d5a7ead61bea3a47d83a28d
#
_entry.id   88f4a1e81d5a7ead61bea3a47d83a28d
#
_cell.length_a   1.000
_cell.length_b   1.000
_cell.length_c   1.000
_cell.angle_alpha   90.00
_cell.angle_beta   90.00
_cell.angle_gamma   90.00
#
_symmetry.space_group_name_H-M   'P 1'
#
loop_
_entity.id
_entity.type
_entity.pdbx_description
1 polymer ?
#
loop_
_entity_poly.entity_id
_entity_poly.type
_entity_poly.pdbx_seq_one_letter_code
_entity_poly.pdbx_strand_id
1 'polypeptide(L)'
;MLTSIVFSKDRPLQLDLCLKSIKQNLFDDNKIVVLYKTSTDLYESHYTKVKEEHDDVEFVEQGHCIFDNLVDLVSQSSDYLSFFTDDNIVFRKIDFTMENVDVMFKAPETPCTFSLRMGVNSRTRDYGDGEQREDPVPKPIYKIEMPSAQEAFLLWNRTGIGLGGYWSYALSVDGHIFTKGFMLYCCEELAHLRRFYDTRGVPRSKYSWGQTPNEFESKLQRFYFSTTPMMASPEFSCVVNSPNNRVQSDAENRNGDHYSYDADYLAEQFGLGKRIDVNKIDFDKV
;
A
#
# COMPACT_ATOMS: atom_id res chain seq x y z
N MET A 1 4.18 17.59 1.02
CA MET A 1 2.83 16.99 1.24
C MET A 1 2.75 15.62 0.58
N LEU A 2 2.19 14.63 1.26
CA LEU A 2 1.90 13.28 0.74
C LEU A 2 0.40 13.13 0.49
N THR A 3 0.01 12.32 -0.49
CA THR A 3 -1.36 11.81 -0.62
C THR A 3 -1.35 10.30 -0.40
N SER A 4 -2.02 9.81 0.63
CA SER A 4 -2.18 8.38 0.91
C SER A 4 -3.53 7.89 0.35
N ILE A 5 -3.48 6.97 -0.61
CA ILE A 5 -4.66 6.34 -1.21
C ILE A 5 -4.82 4.97 -0.56
N VAL A 6 -5.92 4.78 0.17
CA VAL A 6 -6.21 3.55 0.91
C VAL A 6 -7.30 2.77 0.17
N PHE A 7 -7.01 1.54 -0.21
CA PHE A 7 -7.99 0.63 -0.78
C PHE A 7 -8.74 -0.11 0.31
N SER A 8 -10.07 -0.14 0.23
CA SER A 8 -10.88 -0.86 1.21
C SER A 8 -12.13 -1.49 0.60
N LYS A 9 -12.41 -2.73 1.02
CA LYS A 9 -13.62 -3.43 0.64
C LYS A 9 -14.15 -4.27 1.80
N ASP A 10 -15.40 -4.00 2.23
CA ASP A 10 -16.13 -4.81 3.23
C ASP A 10 -15.40 -5.00 4.59
N ARG A 11 -14.46 -4.11 4.95
CA ARG A 11 -13.60 -4.24 6.13
C ARG A 11 -13.59 -2.97 7.01
N PRO A 12 -14.72 -2.54 7.57
CA PRO A 12 -14.81 -1.28 8.31
C PRO A 12 -13.90 -1.24 9.56
N LEU A 13 -13.71 -2.36 10.27
CA LEU A 13 -12.87 -2.43 11.47
C LEU A 13 -11.38 -2.31 11.15
N GLN A 14 -10.93 -3.00 10.09
CA GLN A 14 -9.54 -2.90 9.63
C GLN A 14 -9.25 -1.52 9.05
N LEU A 15 -10.19 -0.97 8.25
CA LEU A 15 -10.06 0.39 7.71
C LEU A 15 -9.93 1.43 8.83
N ASP A 16 -10.76 1.35 9.87
CA ASP A 16 -10.67 2.23 11.04
C ASP A 16 -9.28 2.17 11.70
N LEU A 17 -8.74 0.97 11.90
CA LEU A 17 -7.39 0.77 12.44
C LEU A 17 -6.31 1.35 11.52
N CYS A 18 -6.40 1.07 10.21
CA CYS A 18 -5.47 1.59 9.20
C CYS A 18 -5.44 3.12 9.23
N LEU A 19 -6.60 3.77 9.17
CA LEU A 19 -6.72 5.23 9.18
C LEU A 19 -6.17 5.85 10.47
N LYS A 20 -6.48 5.27 11.64
CA LYS A 20 -5.95 5.71 12.93
C LYS A 20 -4.43 5.58 12.98
N SER A 21 -3.89 4.47 12.49
CA SER A 21 -2.44 4.23 12.46
C SER A 21 -1.71 5.21 11.54
N ILE A 22 -2.27 5.51 10.37
CA ILE A 22 -1.74 6.51 9.45
C ILE A 22 -1.73 7.90 10.10
N LYS A 23 -2.86 8.34 10.65
CA LYS A 23 -2.99 9.65 11.31
C LYS A 23 -2.06 9.82 12.50
N GLN A 24 -1.84 8.75 13.26
CA GLN A 24 -1.00 8.79 14.45
C GLN A 24 0.49 8.77 14.14
N ASN A 25 0.91 8.00 13.13
CA ASN A 25 2.28 7.57 12.98
C ASN A 25 2.96 8.02 11.67
N LEU A 26 2.18 8.43 10.66
CA LEU A 26 2.73 8.92 9.39
C LEU A 26 2.94 10.46 9.44
N PHE A 27 3.21 11.09 8.32
CA PHE A 27 3.46 12.53 8.21
C PHE A 27 2.23 13.36 8.60
N ASP A 28 2.41 14.42 9.37
CA ASP A 28 1.32 15.33 9.78
C ASP A 28 0.67 16.02 8.55
N ASP A 29 1.47 16.33 7.51
CA ASP A 29 1.00 16.90 6.24
C ASP A 29 0.71 15.76 5.22
N ASN A 30 -0.31 14.95 5.53
CA ASN A 30 -0.73 13.81 4.74
C ASN A 30 -2.22 13.88 4.42
N LYS A 31 -2.56 14.07 3.14
CA LYS A 31 -3.94 13.95 2.67
C LYS A 31 -4.30 12.47 2.54
N ILE A 32 -5.37 12.01 3.18
CA ILE A 32 -5.83 10.63 3.09
C ILE A 32 -7.09 10.56 2.22
N VAL A 33 -7.08 9.65 1.25
CA VAL A 33 -8.20 9.35 0.37
C VAL A 33 -8.48 7.86 0.43
N VAL A 34 -9.70 7.46 0.77
CA VAL A 34 -10.12 6.06 0.78
C VAL A 34 -10.90 5.76 -0.50
N LEU A 35 -10.38 4.85 -1.32
CA LEU A 35 -11.12 4.27 -2.44
C LEU A 35 -11.77 2.98 -1.96
N TYR A 36 -13.10 3.02 -1.75
CA TYR A 36 -13.82 1.95 -1.08
C TYR A 36 -14.91 1.33 -1.95
N LYS A 37 -15.27 0.09 -1.60
CA LYS A 37 -16.41 -0.64 -2.15
C LYS A 37 -17.11 -1.41 -1.05
N THR A 38 -18.44 -1.46 -1.11
CA THR A 38 -19.27 -2.28 -0.22
C THR A 38 -20.10 -3.27 -1.05
N SER A 39 -20.25 -4.50 -0.53
CA SER A 39 -20.99 -5.56 -1.20
C SER A 39 -22.44 -5.66 -0.76
N THR A 40 -22.80 -5.10 0.40
CA THR A 40 -24.13 -5.19 1.00
C THR A 40 -24.49 -3.89 1.72
N ASP A 41 -25.78 -3.68 1.97
CA ASP A 41 -26.29 -2.54 2.74
C ASP A 41 -25.74 -2.51 4.17
N LEU A 42 -25.44 -3.68 4.76
CA LEU A 42 -24.81 -3.78 6.07
C LEU A 42 -23.44 -3.13 6.07
N TYR A 43 -22.58 -3.48 5.12
CA TYR A 43 -21.26 -2.87 4.98
C TYR A 43 -21.37 -1.37 4.70
N GLU A 44 -22.30 -0.95 3.83
CA GLU A 44 -22.51 0.49 3.54
C GLU A 44 -22.86 1.27 4.82
N SER A 45 -23.74 0.72 5.67
CA SER A 45 -24.09 1.33 6.96
C SER A 45 -22.88 1.47 7.89
N HIS A 46 -21.95 0.51 7.86
CA HIS A 46 -20.74 0.55 8.65
C HIS A 46 -19.71 1.54 8.08
N TYR A 47 -19.58 1.61 6.76
CA TYR A 47 -18.74 2.62 6.12
C TYR A 47 -19.26 4.05 6.35
N THR A 48 -20.56 4.24 6.45
CA THR A 48 -21.13 5.52 6.88
C THR A 48 -20.61 5.94 8.26
N LYS A 49 -20.56 5.00 9.23
CA LYS A 49 -19.95 5.27 10.55
C LYS A 49 -18.46 5.56 10.48
N VAL A 50 -17.72 4.83 9.63
CA VAL A 50 -16.28 5.13 9.42
C VAL A 50 -16.10 6.54 8.88
N LYS A 51 -16.92 6.98 7.93
CA LYS A 51 -16.90 8.35 7.37
C LYS A 51 -17.19 9.39 8.44
N GLU A 52 -18.14 9.12 9.34
CA GLU A 52 -18.48 10.01 10.46
C GLU A 52 -17.35 10.12 11.49
N GLU A 53 -16.62 9.02 11.75
CA GLU A 53 -15.50 8.98 12.70
C GLU A 53 -14.19 9.55 12.10
N HIS A 54 -14.11 9.66 10.78
CA HIS A 54 -12.95 10.15 10.02
C HIS A 54 -13.38 11.25 9.04
N ASP A 55 -14.01 12.30 9.53
CA ASP A 55 -14.55 13.42 8.75
C ASP A 55 -13.49 14.27 8.04
N ASP A 56 -12.23 14.13 8.41
CA ASP A 56 -11.04 14.71 7.80
C ASP A 56 -10.49 13.89 6.62
N VAL A 57 -11.08 12.71 6.33
CA VAL A 57 -10.66 11.79 5.26
C VAL A 57 -11.62 11.91 4.07
N GLU A 58 -11.06 11.98 2.88
CA GLU A 58 -11.87 11.92 1.65
C GLU A 58 -12.24 10.48 1.33
N PHE A 59 -13.52 10.20 1.09
CA PHE A 59 -14.01 8.88 0.69
C PHE A 59 -14.55 8.92 -0.73
N VAL A 60 -14.02 8.07 -1.59
CA VAL A 60 -14.42 7.89 -2.98
C VAL A 60 -14.96 6.48 -3.16
N GLU A 61 -16.20 6.35 -3.57
CA GLU A 61 -16.79 5.05 -3.87
C GLU A 61 -16.18 4.50 -5.18
N GLN A 62 -15.74 3.25 -5.14
CA GLN A 62 -15.20 2.60 -6.32
C GLN A 62 -16.29 2.41 -7.38
N GLY A 63 -16.06 2.97 -8.55
CA GLY A 63 -16.91 2.75 -9.71
C GLY A 63 -16.78 1.34 -10.29
N HIS A 64 -17.25 1.16 -11.50
CA HIS A 64 -17.21 -0.14 -12.19
C HIS A 64 -15.79 -0.67 -12.38
N CYS A 65 -14.80 0.20 -12.50
CA CYS A 65 -13.40 -0.11 -12.72
C CYS A 65 -12.53 0.73 -11.77
N ILE A 66 -11.76 0.08 -10.89
CA ILE A 66 -10.85 0.76 -9.95
C ILE A 66 -9.83 1.65 -10.67
N PHE A 67 -9.40 1.23 -11.87
CA PHE A 67 -8.39 1.93 -12.64
C PHE A 67 -8.84 3.34 -13.06
N ASP A 68 -10.13 3.51 -13.41
CA ASP A 68 -10.65 4.82 -13.80
C ASP A 68 -10.62 5.79 -12.59
N ASN A 69 -11.00 5.32 -11.41
CA ASN A 69 -10.85 6.09 -10.17
C ASN A 69 -9.37 6.41 -9.85
N LEU A 70 -8.46 5.45 -10.06
CA LEU A 70 -7.03 5.64 -9.77
C LEU A 70 -6.39 6.71 -10.65
N VAL A 71 -6.72 6.76 -11.93
CA VAL A 71 -6.23 7.82 -12.84
C VAL A 71 -6.61 9.19 -12.28
N ASP A 72 -7.86 9.37 -11.87
CA ASP A 72 -8.36 10.63 -11.32
C ASP A 72 -7.67 10.96 -9.98
N LEU A 73 -7.58 10.00 -9.06
CA LEU A 73 -6.95 10.18 -7.75
C LEU A 73 -5.46 10.51 -7.87
N VAL A 74 -4.73 9.82 -8.74
CA VAL A 74 -3.31 10.12 -9.01
C VAL A 74 -3.17 11.52 -9.61
N SER A 75 -4.06 11.91 -10.54
CA SER A 75 -4.00 13.24 -11.15
C SER A 75 -4.22 14.38 -10.13
N GLN A 76 -5.03 14.12 -9.10
CA GLN A 76 -5.38 15.08 -8.04
C GLN A 76 -4.46 14.98 -6.81
N SER A 77 -3.56 13.99 -6.77
CA SER A 77 -2.63 13.80 -5.65
C SER A 77 -1.59 14.92 -5.54
N SER A 78 -0.92 14.99 -4.40
CA SER A 78 0.28 15.80 -4.20
C SER A 78 1.44 15.30 -5.08
N ASP A 79 2.60 15.96 -5.02
CA ASP A 79 3.80 15.58 -5.77
C ASP A 79 4.27 14.15 -5.43
N TYR A 80 3.93 13.69 -4.23
CA TYR A 80 4.17 12.35 -3.73
C TYR A 80 2.86 11.69 -3.34
N LEU A 81 2.73 10.39 -3.65
CA LEU A 81 1.61 9.58 -3.23
C LEU A 81 2.07 8.21 -2.72
N SER A 82 1.28 7.62 -1.86
CA SER A 82 1.45 6.25 -1.39
C SER A 82 0.14 5.47 -1.53
N PHE A 83 0.27 4.16 -1.70
CA PHE A 83 -0.88 3.26 -1.65
C PHE A 83 -0.82 2.44 -0.37
N PHE A 84 -2.00 2.17 0.19
CA PHE A 84 -2.22 1.29 1.32
C PHE A 84 -3.43 0.39 1.04
N THR A 85 -3.45 -0.78 1.67
CA THR A 85 -4.63 -1.61 1.80
C THR A 85 -5.19 -1.48 3.22
N ASP A 86 -6.47 -1.76 3.43
CA ASP A 86 -7.14 -1.59 4.73
C ASP A 86 -6.59 -2.51 5.85
N ASP A 87 -5.75 -3.48 5.50
CA ASP A 87 -5.02 -4.34 6.42
C ASP A 87 -3.56 -3.92 6.65
N ASN A 88 -3.16 -2.75 6.13
CA ASN A 88 -1.88 -2.15 6.50
C ASN A 88 -2.00 -1.40 7.83
N ILE A 89 -0.97 -1.48 8.66
CA ILE A 89 -0.85 -0.76 9.92
C ILE A 89 0.48 -0.02 9.94
N VAL A 90 0.43 1.31 10.12
CA VAL A 90 1.62 2.10 10.41
C VAL A 90 1.92 1.95 11.88
N PHE A 91 2.81 1.03 12.24
CA PHE A 91 2.96 0.53 13.61
C PHE A 91 3.92 1.34 14.48
N ARG A 92 4.76 2.18 13.88
CA ARG A 92 5.63 3.10 14.61
C ARG A 92 5.60 4.49 14.00
N LYS A 93 5.77 5.50 14.85
CA LYS A 93 5.90 6.88 14.41
C LYS A 93 7.18 7.04 13.60
N ILE A 94 7.06 7.68 12.43
CA ILE A 94 8.21 8.09 11.64
C ILE A 94 8.90 9.30 12.30
N ASP A 95 10.20 9.40 12.16
CA ASP A 95 11.03 10.47 12.72
C ASP A 95 11.79 11.27 11.63
N PHE A 96 11.29 11.21 10.41
CA PHE A 96 11.77 11.94 9.24
C PHE A 96 10.61 12.66 8.53
N THR A 97 10.94 13.57 7.62
CA THR A 97 9.96 14.40 6.93
C THR A 97 9.82 14.05 5.46
N MET A 98 8.76 14.55 4.80
CA MET A 98 8.64 14.43 3.34
C MET A 98 9.75 15.15 2.58
N GLU A 99 10.41 16.16 3.18
CA GLU A 99 11.60 16.79 2.60
C GLU A 99 12.78 15.82 2.53
N ASN A 100 12.96 14.97 3.55
CA ASN A 100 13.98 13.92 3.52
C ASN A 100 13.70 12.91 2.39
N VAL A 101 12.44 12.51 2.22
CA VAL A 101 12.02 11.61 1.13
C VAL A 101 12.24 12.28 -0.23
N ASP A 102 11.92 13.57 -0.37
CA ASP A 102 12.16 14.38 -1.57
C ASP A 102 13.64 14.41 -1.96
N VAL A 103 14.52 14.58 -0.97
CA VAL A 103 15.99 14.54 -1.20
C VAL A 103 16.40 13.19 -1.79
N MET A 104 15.83 12.07 -1.32
CA MET A 104 16.11 10.74 -1.88
C MET A 104 15.65 10.63 -3.34
N PHE A 105 14.47 11.14 -3.68
CA PHE A 105 13.98 11.13 -5.06
C PHE A 105 14.71 12.09 -6.00
N LYS A 106 15.45 13.05 -5.48
CA LYS A 106 16.29 14.00 -6.25
C LYS A 106 17.76 13.61 -6.29
N ALA A 107 18.17 12.55 -5.60
CA ALA A 107 19.54 12.06 -5.60
C ALA A 107 19.97 11.58 -7.01
N PRO A 108 21.28 11.61 -7.36
CA PRO A 108 21.76 11.10 -8.65
C PRO A 108 21.37 9.64 -8.90
N GLU A 109 21.31 8.82 -7.87
CA GLU A 109 20.84 7.43 -7.90
C GLU A 109 19.37 7.37 -7.45
N THR A 110 18.50 8.08 -8.15
CA THR A 110 17.07 8.21 -7.84
C THR A 110 16.39 6.85 -7.67
N PRO A 111 15.81 6.55 -6.51
CA PRO A 111 15.02 5.34 -6.34
C PRO A 111 13.70 5.42 -7.11
N CYS A 112 13.19 4.29 -7.59
CA CYS A 112 11.86 4.26 -8.22
C CYS A 112 10.73 4.30 -7.18
N THR A 113 11.03 3.94 -5.94
CA THR A 113 10.10 3.96 -4.80
C THR A 113 10.84 4.16 -3.49
N PHE A 114 10.15 4.78 -2.52
CA PHE A 114 10.55 4.82 -1.12
C PHE A 114 9.57 3.97 -0.31
N SER A 115 10.05 2.80 0.17
CA SER A 115 9.21 1.82 0.85
C SER A 115 9.16 2.06 2.35
N LEU A 116 7.97 2.31 2.90
CA LEU A 116 7.75 2.36 4.36
C LEU A 116 7.67 0.95 4.98
N ARG A 117 7.50 -0.07 4.14
CA ARG A 117 7.38 -1.48 4.56
C ARG A 117 8.74 -2.16 4.74
N MET A 118 9.77 -1.71 4.03
CA MET A 118 11.10 -2.30 4.09
C MET A 118 11.97 -1.63 5.14
N GLY A 119 12.86 -2.41 5.73
CA GLY A 119 13.83 -1.97 6.74
C GLY A 119 14.68 -3.14 7.21
N VAL A 120 15.75 -2.92 7.98
CA VAL A 120 16.64 -3.99 8.48
C VAL A 120 15.92 -4.99 9.40
N ASN A 121 14.76 -4.63 9.91
CA ASN A 121 13.87 -5.49 10.70
C ASN A 121 12.93 -6.35 9.83
N SER A 122 12.80 -6.08 8.54
CA SER A 122 11.98 -6.87 7.60
C SER A 122 12.79 -8.06 7.08
N ARG A 123 12.86 -9.14 7.85
CA ARG A 123 13.76 -10.28 7.59
C ARG A 123 13.06 -11.55 7.14
N THR A 124 11.75 -11.57 7.18
CA THR A 124 10.95 -12.73 6.80
C THR A 124 9.96 -12.39 5.72
N ARG A 125 9.63 -13.35 4.92
CA ARG A 125 8.66 -13.26 3.84
C ARG A 125 7.74 -14.47 3.86
N ASP A 126 6.45 -14.24 3.63
CA ASP A 126 5.48 -15.29 3.31
C ASP A 126 5.60 -15.68 1.83
N TYR A 127 5.66 -16.96 1.55
CA TYR A 127 5.75 -17.53 0.20
C TYR A 127 4.39 -17.97 -0.37
N GLY A 128 3.29 -17.69 0.31
CA GLY A 128 1.96 -18.09 -0.11
C GLY A 128 1.63 -19.56 0.14
N ASP A 129 2.57 -20.32 0.70
CA ASP A 129 2.42 -21.72 1.13
C ASP A 129 2.18 -21.86 2.64
N GLY A 130 2.04 -20.73 3.33
CA GLY A 130 1.88 -20.67 4.79
C GLY A 130 3.19 -20.71 5.55
N GLU A 131 4.34 -20.85 4.88
CA GLU A 131 5.65 -20.83 5.52
C GLU A 131 6.28 -19.43 5.45
N GLN A 132 6.84 -18.98 6.56
CA GLN A 132 7.72 -17.82 6.59
C GLN A 132 9.16 -18.27 6.38
N ARG A 133 9.82 -17.67 5.42
CA ARG A 133 11.23 -17.91 5.13
C ARG A 133 12.03 -16.62 5.24
N GLU A 134 13.32 -16.74 5.47
CA GLU A 134 14.20 -15.58 5.52
C GLU A 134 14.20 -14.81 4.19
N ASP A 135 14.06 -13.50 4.27
CA ASP A 135 14.26 -12.54 3.18
C ASP A 135 15.43 -11.63 3.59
N PRO A 136 16.67 -12.06 3.36
CA PRO A 136 17.84 -11.39 3.89
C PRO A 136 18.00 -9.99 3.30
N VAL A 137 18.45 -9.06 4.14
CA VAL A 137 18.79 -7.70 3.71
C VAL A 137 19.80 -7.75 2.54
N PRO A 138 19.54 -7.03 1.44
CA PRO A 138 20.38 -7.06 0.25
C PRO A 138 21.80 -6.55 0.52
N LYS A 139 22.73 -7.01 -0.32
CA LYS A 139 24.13 -6.53 -0.29
C LYS A 139 24.58 -6.23 -1.72
N PRO A 140 25.15 -5.05 -1.99
CA PRO A 140 25.35 -3.95 -1.03
C PRO A 140 24.05 -3.21 -0.70
N ILE A 141 23.97 -2.70 0.53
CA ILE A 141 22.99 -1.71 0.96
C ILE A 141 23.74 -0.48 1.46
N TYR A 142 23.35 0.69 1.01
CA TYR A 142 23.96 1.95 1.38
C TYR A 142 23.10 2.61 2.45
N LYS A 143 23.74 3.07 3.54
CA LYS A 143 23.12 3.91 4.55
C LYS A 143 23.39 5.38 4.21
N ILE A 144 22.34 6.16 4.19
CA ILE A 144 22.37 7.61 3.91
C ILE A 144 21.83 8.32 5.14
N GLU A 145 22.71 9.03 5.82
CA GLU A 145 22.36 9.84 6.98
C GLU A 145 21.85 11.20 6.52
N MET A 146 20.71 11.62 7.07
CA MET A 146 20.11 12.93 6.84
C MET A 146 20.20 13.74 8.13
N PRO A 147 20.75 14.96 8.10
CA PRO A 147 20.93 15.78 9.31
C PRO A 147 19.63 16.08 10.07
N SER A 148 18.49 16.02 9.39
CA SER A 148 17.17 16.33 9.93
C SER A 148 16.33 15.07 10.27
N ALA A 149 16.88 13.86 10.08
CA ALA A 149 16.23 12.60 10.45
C ALA A 149 17.00 11.94 11.61
N GLN A 150 16.28 11.22 12.48
CA GLN A 150 16.91 10.50 13.59
C GLN A 150 17.43 9.13 13.17
N GLU A 151 16.89 8.58 12.08
CA GLU A 151 17.35 7.32 11.49
C GLU A 151 17.95 7.53 10.09
N ALA A 152 18.85 6.63 9.70
CA ALA A 152 19.39 6.61 8.36
C ALA A 152 18.34 6.12 7.34
N PHE A 153 18.60 6.41 6.07
CA PHE A 153 17.87 5.81 4.97
C PHE A 153 18.72 4.72 4.31
N LEU A 154 18.03 3.72 3.82
CA LEU A 154 18.64 2.64 3.05
C LEU A 154 18.43 2.89 1.57
N LEU A 155 19.48 2.62 0.78
CA LEU A 155 19.41 2.64 -0.68
C LEU A 155 20.06 1.37 -1.21
N TRP A 156 19.39 0.67 -2.11
CA TRP A 156 19.90 -0.58 -2.68
C TRP A 156 19.45 -0.79 -4.12
N ASN A 157 20.23 -1.61 -4.84
CA ASN A 157 19.88 -2.04 -6.18
C ASN A 157 19.07 -3.34 -6.12
N ARG A 158 17.80 -3.29 -6.51
CA ARG A 158 16.86 -4.41 -6.49
C ARG A 158 17.15 -5.51 -7.51
N THR A 159 17.90 -5.21 -8.58
CA THR A 159 18.19 -6.20 -9.63
C THR A 159 19.31 -7.17 -9.25
N GLY A 160 20.14 -6.82 -8.27
CA GLY A 160 21.19 -7.70 -7.72
C GLY A 160 20.68 -8.71 -6.70
N ILE A 161 19.40 -8.61 -6.31
CA ILE A 161 18.74 -9.49 -5.36
C ILE A 161 17.99 -10.54 -6.16
N GLY A 162 18.05 -11.79 -5.77
CA GLY A 162 17.35 -12.87 -6.47
C GLY A 162 15.87 -12.51 -6.70
N LEU A 163 15.37 -12.74 -7.91
CA LEU A 163 13.97 -12.46 -8.26
C LEU A 163 13.03 -13.16 -7.26
N GLY A 164 12.14 -12.41 -6.67
CA GLY A 164 11.07 -12.92 -5.84
C GLY A 164 11.06 -12.51 -4.35
N GLY A 165 12.02 -11.71 -3.84
CA GLY A 165 12.00 -11.16 -2.49
C GLY A 165 11.24 -9.83 -2.37
N TYR A 166 10.78 -9.48 -1.17
CA TYR A 166 10.17 -8.17 -0.92
C TYR A 166 11.14 -7.02 -1.22
N TRP A 167 12.44 -7.24 -1.00
CA TRP A 167 13.50 -6.28 -1.32
C TRP A 167 13.64 -5.97 -2.81
N SER A 168 13.10 -6.80 -3.70
CA SER A 168 13.05 -6.55 -5.15
C SER A 168 11.68 -6.08 -5.64
N TYR A 169 10.64 -6.09 -4.79
CA TYR A 169 9.26 -5.79 -5.15
C TYR A 169 8.95 -4.30 -5.03
N ALA A 170 9.39 -3.54 -6.03
CA ALA A 170 9.40 -2.08 -5.99
C ALA A 170 8.03 -1.42 -6.19
N LEU A 171 7.12 -2.06 -6.92
CA LEU A 171 5.86 -1.44 -7.36
C LEU A 171 4.67 -2.03 -6.60
N SER A 172 4.78 -2.04 -5.27
CA SER A 172 3.73 -2.52 -4.37
C SER A 172 2.73 -1.43 -4.01
N VAL A 173 1.50 -1.85 -3.75
CA VAL A 173 0.43 -0.99 -3.21
C VAL A 173 0.38 -1.00 -1.67
N ASP A 174 1.38 -1.59 -1.00
CA ASP A 174 1.48 -1.72 0.45
C ASP A 174 2.53 -0.78 1.04
N GLY A 175 2.17 0.48 1.31
CA GLY A 175 3.04 1.42 2.02
C GLY A 175 4.27 1.88 1.25
N HIS A 176 4.20 1.94 -0.07
CA HIS A 176 5.27 2.47 -0.93
C HIS A 176 4.93 3.88 -1.38
N ILE A 177 5.89 4.79 -1.27
CA ILE A 177 5.79 6.17 -1.76
C ILE A 177 6.37 6.25 -3.16
N PHE A 178 5.64 6.93 -4.05
CA PHE A 178 6.00 7.19 -5.43
C PHE A 178 5.92 8.69 -5.74
N THR A 179 6.65 9.13 -6.75
CA THR A 179 6.40 10.44 -7.33
C THR A 179 5.12 10.43 -8.16
N LYS A 180 4.33 11.50 -8.11
CA LYS A 180 3.14 11.68 -8.94
C LYS A 180 3.45 11.51 -10.42
N GLY A 181 4.56 12.11 -10.90
CA GLY A 181 4.95 12.03 -12.31
C GLY A 181 5.15 10.58 -12.78
N PHE A 182 5.78 9.74 -11.96
CA PHE A 182 5.95 8.33 -12.28
C PHE A 182 4.61 7.58 -12.32
N MET A 183 3.72 7.80 -11.34
CA MET A 183 2.42 7.13 -11.32
C MET A 183 1.50 7.60 -12.45
N LEU A 184 1.52 8.89 -12.81
CA LEU A 184 0.81 9.39 -14.00
C LEU A 184 1.30 8.70 -15.28
N TYR A 185 2.61 8.60 -15.46
CA TYR A 185 3.18 7.86 -16.59
C TYR A 185 2.68 6.42 -16.63
N CYS A 186 2.71 5.69 -15.51
CA CYS A 186 2.20 4.33 -15.43
C CYS A 186 0.71 4.26 -15.80
N CYS A 187 -0.11 5.16 -15.26
CA CYS A 187 -1.54 5.22 -15.53
C CYS A 187 -1.84 5.52 -17.02
N GLU A 188 -1.11 6.46 -17.63
CA GLU A 188 -1.26 6.80 -19.04
C GLU A 188 -0.92 5.61 -19.94
N GLU A 189 0.20 4.95 -19.71
CA GLU A 189 0.63 3.77 -20.47
C GLU A 189 -0.39 2.62 -20.32
N LEU A 190 -0.88 2.38 -19.11
CA LEU A 190 -1.92 1.38 -18.89
C LEU A 190 -3.23 1.75 -19.59
N ALA A 191 -3.62 3.04 -19.60
CA ALA A 191 -4.79 3.51 -20.32
C ALA A 191 -4.64 3.34 -21.86
N HIS A 192 -3.43 3.62 -22.39
CA HIS A 192 -3.13 3.37 -23.80
C HIS A 192 -3.26 1.89 -24.15
N LEU A 193 -2.72 1.02 -23.32
CA LEU A 193 -2.77 -0.42 -23.52
C LEU A 193 -4.22 -0.96 -23.44
N ARG A 194 -5.03 -0.44 -22.52
CA ARG A 194 -6.46 -0.76 -22.41
C ARG A 194 -7.20 -0.38 -23.69
N ARG A 195 -7.03 0.85 -24.18
CA ARG A 195 -7.63 1.30 -25.45
C ARG A 195 -7.22 0.43 -26.63
N PHE A 196 -5.94 0.02 -26.70
CA PHE A 196 -5.44 -0.86 -27.74
C PHE A 196 -6.16 -2.22 -27.73
N TYR A 197 -6.42 -2.82 -26.58
CA TYR A 197 -7.17 -4.09 -26.49
C TYR A 197 -8.65 -3.90 -26.82
N ASP A 198 -9.29 -2.83 -26.32
CA ASP A 198 -10.70 -2.52 -26.60
C ASP A 198 -10.92 -2.33 -28.12
N THR A 199 -10.04 -1.61 -28.81
CA THR A 199 -10.15 -1.37 -30.28
C THR A 199 -9.95 -2.64 -31.10
N ARG A 200 -9.28 -3.64 -30.56
CA ARG A 200 -9.09 -4.95 -31.22
C ARG A 200 -10.17 -5.97 -30.88
N GLY A 201 -11.18 -5.58 -30.12
CA GLY A 201 -12.26 -6.45 -29.72
C GLY A 201 -11.83 -7.61 -28.83
N VAL A 202 -10.70 -7.47 -28.12
CA VAL A 202 -10.28 -8.49 -27.15
C VAL A 202 -11.26 -8.47 -25.98
N PRO A 203 -11.89 -9.61 -25.64
CA PRO A 203 -12.85 -9.64 -24.53
C PRO A 203 -12.20 -9.19 -23.22
N ARG A 204 -12.85 -8.34 -22.44
CA ARG A 204 -12.35 -7.85 -21.13
C ARG A 204 -12.06 -9.00 -20.15
N SER A 205 -12.73 -10.14 -20.30
CA SER A 205 -12.42 -11.36 -19.53
C SER A 205 -11.04 -11.97 -19.82
N LYS A 206 -10.40 -11.59 -20.93
CA LYS A 206 -9.03 -12.05 -21.29
C LYS A 206 -7.93 -11.09 -20.85
N TYR A 207 -8.31 -9.88 -20.45
CA TYR A 207 -7.40 -8.92 -19.84
C TYR A 207 -8.16 -8.26 -18.69
N SER A 208 -8.01 -8.76 -17.49
CA SER A 208 -8.59 -8.09 -16.33
C SER A 208 -7.88 -6.75 -16.13
N TRP A 209 -8.65 -5.68 -16.18
CA TRP A 209 -8.13 -4.34 -16.04
C TRP A 209 -8.67 -3.70 -14.78
N GLY A 210 -7.92 -3.93 -13.68
CA GLY A 210 -8.06 -3.11 -12.51
C GLY A 210 -9.46 -3.15 -11.90
N GLN A 211 -9.97 -4.34 -11.63
CA GLN A 211 -11.16 -4.48 -10.78
C GLN A 211 -10.77 -4.51 -9.30
N THR A 212 -9.51 -4.86 -9.02
CA THR A 212 -8.97 -4.97 -7.66
C THR A 212 -7.60 -4.28 -7.53
N PRO A 213 -7.18 -3.91 -6.31
CA PRO A 213 -5.84 -3.41 -6.04
C PRO A 213 -4.74 -4.37 -6.51
N ASN A 214 -4.91 -5.69 -6.32
CA ASN A 214 -3.97 -6.73 -6.75
C ASN A 214 -3.78 -6.75 -8.28
N GLU A 215 -4.87 -6.58 -9.02
CA GLU A 215 -4.78 -6.46 -10.48
C GLU A 215 -4.03 -5.21 -10.91
N PHE A 216 -4.28 -4.08 -10.26
CA PHE A 216 -3.53 -2.85 -10.52
C PHE A 216 -2.04 -3.05 -10.21
N GLU A 217 -1.71 -3.57 -9.04
CA GLU A 217 -0.33 -3.89 -8.64
C GLU A 217 0.35 -4.82 -9.64
N SER A 218 -0.33 -5.89 -10.06
CA SER A 218 0.17 -6.81 -11.09
C SER A 218 0.47 -6.12 -12.42
N LYS A 219 -0.31 -5.10 -12.81
CA LYS A 219 -0.05 -4.31 -14.03
C LYS A 219 1.13 -3.35 -13.84
N LEU A 220 1.31 -2.78 -12.66
CA LEU A 220 2.47 -1.95 -12.35
C LEU A 220 3.79 -2.72 -12.53
N GLN A 221 3.82 -4.03 -12.28
CA GLN A 221 5.03 -4.85 -12.47
C GLN A 221 5.55 -4.83 -13.92
N ARG A 222 4.73 -4.44 -14.90
CA ARG A 222 5.19 -4.26 -16.30
C ARG A 222 6.25 -3.16 -16.43
N PHE A 223 6.24 -2.20 -15.51
CA PHE A 223 7.21 -1.10 -15.48
C PHE A 223 8.48 -1.44 -14.70
N TYR A 224 8.58 -2.67 -14.19
CA TYR A 224 9.73 -3.12 -13.39
C TYR A 224 11.06 -2.85 -14.10
N PHE A 225 11.19 -3.20 -15.39
CA PHE A 225 12.43 -3.03 -16.14
C PHE A 225 12.60 -1.64 -16.77
N SER A 226 11.54 -0.84 -16.83
CA SER A 226 11.59 0.54 -17.36
C SER A 226 11.86 1.59 -16.29
N THR A 227 11.92 1.19 -15.00
CA THR A 227 12.26 2.06 -13.89
C THR A 227 13.73 1.93 -13.50
N THR A 228 14.22 2.88 -12.71
CA THR A 228 15.56 2.74 -12.13
C THR A 228 15.62 1.49 -11.25
N PRO A 229 16.77 0.80 -11.17
CA PRO A 229 16.90 -0.39 -10.34
C PRO A 229 16.98 -0.08 -8.84
N MET A 230 17.01 1.19 -8.46
CA MET A 230 17.21 1.59 -7.07
C MET A 230 15.88 1.64 -6.31
N MET A 231 15.91 1.20 -5.06
CA MET A 231 14.85 1.36 -4.06
C MET A 231 15.43 2.00 -2.80
N ALA A 232 14.58 2.71 -2.08
CA ALA A 232 14.93 3.30 -0.80
C ALA A 232 13.89 2.96 0.28
N SER A 233 14.32 3.07 1.54
CA SER A 233 13.45 2.95 2.72
C SER A 233 14.06 3.68 3.92
N PRO A 234 13.30 3.90 5.01
CA PRO A 234 13.91 4.17 6.30
C PRO A 234 14.75 2.97 6.75
N GLU A 235 15.64 3.16 7.72
CA GLU A 235 16.47 2.06 8.26
C GLU A 235 15.59 0.97 8.88
N PHE A 236 14.49 1.36 9.53
CA PHE A 236 13.52 0.43 10.11
C PHE A 236 12.17 0.59 9.43
N SER A 237 11.53 -0.53 9.09
CA SER A 237 10.17 -0.57 8.57
C SER A 237 9.18 0.15 9.49
N CYS A 238 8.20 0.84 8.90
CA CYS A 238 7.13 1.55 9.61
C CYS A 238 5.76 0.91 9.37
N VAL A 239 5.63 0.09 8.34
CA VAL A 239 4.35 -0.49 7.90
C VAL A 239 4.42 -2.00 7.91
N VAL A 240 3.38 -2.61 8.48
CA VAL A 240 3.15 -4.06 8.40
C VAL A 240 1.80 -4.30 7.71
N ASN A 241 1.71 -5.38 6.94
CA ASN A 241 0.45 -5.88 6.40
C ASN A 241 -0.04 -7.03 7.30
N SER A 242 -1.29 -6.96 7.77
CA SER A 242 -1.91 -7.94 8.66
C SER A 242 -3.20 -8.51 8.05
N PRO A 243 -3.10 -9.44 7.08
CA PRO A 243 -4.25 -10.01 6.41
C PRO A 243 -4.98 -11.02 7.32
N ASN A 244 -6.06 -10.57 7.98
CA ASN A 244 -6.85 -11.44 8.88
C ASN A 244 -7.95 -12.24 8.17
N ASN A 245 -8.52 -11.68 7.10
CA ASN A 245 -9.56 -12.31 6.30
C ASN A 245 -9.42 -11.96 4.83
N ARG A 246 -10.13 -12.70 3.98
CA ARG A 246 -10.11 -12.49 2.53
C ARG A 246 -11.47 -12.00 2.04
N VAL A 247 -11.50 -10.81 1.44
CA VAL A 247 -12.69 -10.20 0.79
C VAL A 247 -12.55 -10.11 -0.73
N GLN A 248 -11.45 -10.59 -1.27
CA GLN A 248 -11.15 -10.70 -2.70
C GLN A 248 -11.03 -12.18 -3.12
N SER A 249 -11.19 -12.47 -4.41
CA SER A 249 -11.16 -13.83 -4.96
C SER A 249 -10.03 -14.07 -5.95
N ASP A 250 -9.19 -13.06 -6.20
CA ASP A 250 -8.17 -13.06 -7.25
C ASP A 250 -6.77 -13.46 -6.76
N ALA A 251 -6.55 -13.54 -5.45
CA ALA A 251 -5.31 -14.03 -4.87
C ALA A 251 -5.56 -14.89 -3.63
N GLU A 252 -4.73 -15.91 -3.44
CA GLU A 252 -4.67 -16.66 -2.20
C GLU A 252 -3.70 -15.95 -1.26
N ASN A 253 -4.24 -15.28 -0.24
CA ASN A 253 -3.44 -14.73 0.84
C ASN A 253 -3.45 -15.70 2.01
N ARG A 254 -2.37 -15.74 2.78
CA ARG A 254 -2.36 -16.39 4.08
C ARG A 254 -3.43 -15.73 4.94
N ASN A 255 -4.50 -16.45 5.20
CA ASN A 255 -5.44 -16.09 6.25
C ASN A 255 -4.82 -16.52 7.57
N GLY A 256 -4.93 -15.72 8.60
CA GLY A 256 -4.54 -16.15 9.94
C GLY A 256 -5.41 -17.32 10.38
N ASP A 257 -5.05 -18.53 9.98
CA ASP A 257 -5.81 -19.77 10.24
C ASP A 257 -6.10 -20.04 11.71
N HIS A 258 -5.40 -19.33 12.60
CA HIS A 258 -5.59 -19.41 14.05
C HIS A 258 -6.64 -18.44 14.60
N TYR A 259 -7.08 -17.45 13.83
CA TYR A 259 -8.03 -16.41 14.25
C TYR A 259 -8.99 -16.09 13.11
N SER A 260 -9.79 -17.06 12.73
CA SER A 260 -10.76 -16.92 11.62
C SER A 260 -11.93 -16.02 12.00
N TYR A 261 -11.68 -14.73 12.15
CA TYR A 261 -12.73 -13.74 12.14
C TYR A 261 -12.97 -13.35 10.68
N ASP A 262 -14.08 -13.81 10.11
CA ASP A 262 -14.48 -13.40 8.77
C ASP A 262 -14.87 -11.92 8.71
N ALA A 263 -15.10 -11.41 7.49
CA ALA A 263 -15.40 -10.01 7.28
C ALA A 263 -16.74 -9.61 7.94
N ASP A 264 -17.74 -10.51 7.90
CA ASP A 264 -19.06 -10.25 8.49
C ASP A 264 -18.95 -10.11 10.00
N TYR A 265 -18.25 -11.04 10.68
CA TYR A 265 -18.05 -10.97 12.13
C TYR A 265 -17.33 -9.68 12.54
N LEU A 266 -16.24 -9.31 11.86
CA LEU A 266 -15.49 -8.09 12.20
C LEU A 266 -16.31 -6.81 11.90
N ALA A 267 -17.12 -6.81 10.86
CA ALA A 267 -18.04 -5.71 10.57
C ALA A 267 -19.13 -5.57 11.66
N GLU A 268 -19.68 -6.70 12.13
CA GLU A 268 -20.61 -6.69 13.26
C GLU A 268 -19.95 -6.15 14.54
N GLN A 269 -18.71 -6.57 14.85
CA GLN A 269 -17.98 -6.04 16.01
C GLN A 269 -17.76 -4.53 15.88
N PHE A 270 -17.45 -4.02 14.70
CA PHE A 270 -17.38 -2.58 14.43
C PHE A 270 -18.73 -1.90 14.69
N GLY A 271 -19.83 -2.50 14.17
CA GLY A 271 -21.20 -2.03 14.39
C GLY A 271 -21.59 -1.93 15.87
N LEU A 272 -21.12 -2.85 16.71
CA LEU A 272 -21.28 -2.88 18.16
C LEU A 272 -20.35 -1.90 18.91
N GLY A 273 -19.60 -1.06 18.20
CA GLY A 273 -18.72 -0.05 18.79
C GLY A 273 -17.34 -0.56 19.17
N LYS A 274 -16.96 -1.79 18.79
CA LYS A 274 -15.58 -2.26 18.99
C LYS A 274 -14.61 -1.49 18.10
N ARG A 275 -13.46 -1.15 18.66
CA ARG A 275 -12.35 -0.49 17.94
C ARG A 275 -11.04 -1.12 18.39
N ILE A 276 -10.09 -1.19 17.47
CA ILE A 276 -8.74 -1.69 17.76
C ILE A 276 -7.87 -0.47 18.10
N ASP A 277 -7.15 -0.56 19.21
CA ASP A 277 -6.20 0.46 19.64
C ASP A 277 -4.80 0.04 19.16
N VAL A 278 -4.23 0.79 18.23
CA VAL A 278 -2.90 0.51 17.65
C VAL A 278 -1.82 0.41 18.74
N ASN A 279 -1.94 1.17 19.83
CA ASN A 279 -0.96 1.18 20.91
C ASN A 279 -1.00 -0.09 21.80
N LYS A 280 -2.02 -0.94 21.62
CA LYS A 280 -2.16 -2.22 22.35
C LYS A 280 -1.75 -3.43 21.53
N ILE A 281 -1.36 -3.23 20.28
CA ILE A 281 -0.86 -4.30 19.44
C ILE A 281 0.62 -4.53 19.77
N ASP A 282 0.97 -5.78 20.05
CA ASP A 282 2.36 -6.20 20.28
C ASP A 282 3.03 -6.53 18.94
N PHE A 283 3.67 -5.53 18.35
CA PHE A 283 4.34 -5.67 17.06
C PHE A 283 5.66 -6.45 17.13
N ASP A 284 6.19 -6.76 18.30
CA ASP A 284 7.38 -7.62 18.45
C ASP A 284 7.05 -9.09 18.17
N LYS A 285 5.77 -9.43 18.07
CA LYS A 285 5.26 -10.78 17.78
C LYS A 285 4.61 -10.93 16.41
N VAL A 286 4.67 -9.91 15.58
CA VAL A 286 4.07 -9.89 14.23
C VAL A 286 5.10 -10.21 13.15
#